data_bb11f0aadcc6068c65c79134db6defd1
#
_entry.id   bb11f0aadcc6068c65c79134db6defd1
#
_cell.length_a   1.000
_cell.length_b   1.000
_cell.length_c   1.000
_cell.angle_alpha   90.00
_cell.angle_beta   90.00
_cell.angle_gamma   90.00
#
_symmetry.space_group_name_H-M   'P 1'
#
loop_
_entity.id
_entity.type
_entity.pdbx_description
1 polymer ?
#
loop_
_entity_poly.entity_id
_entity_poly.type
_entity_poly.pdbx_seq_one_letter_code
_entity_poly.pdbx_strand_id
1 'polypeptide(L)'
;FGGVQMLFIGDLYQLSPVAREDDWNYLRPFYRGPYFFQANVFQEITPLYIELDHVFRQTNRQFIDLLNEVRNNHLSPASLALLNSRYMPDWKPRKGEPFHIVLSTHNRKVDAINARELDNLRGKTFTYHADVKGTFPESQYPADETLTLKEGARVMFIRSDSSPAKQYYNGKLGVVVSLDKDEIVVECEGQDGATEKIKVHSETWENIRYVTKNN
;
A
#
# COMPACT_ATOMS: atom_id res chain seq x y z
N PHE A 1 8.76 19.81 19.50
CA PHE A 1 9.80 18.94 18.93
C PHE A 1 11.24 19.41 19.28
N GLY A 2 11.42 20.16 20.37
CA GLY A 2 12.75 20.51 20.90
C GLY A 2 13.61 21.38 19.97
N GLY A 3 13.01 22.22 19.13
CA GLY A 3 13.71 23.12 18.20
C GLY A 3 14.18 22.46 16.90
N VAL A 4 13.81 21.20 16.64
CA VAL A 4 14.14 20.51 15.39
C VAL A 4 13.22 21.00 14.26
N GLN A 5 13.80 21.24 13.08
CA GLN A 5 13.02 21.57 11.89
C GLN A 5 12.14 20.40 11.47
N MET A 6 10.86 20.66 11.26
CA MET A 6 9.88 19.66 10.85
C MET A 6 9.51 19.83 9.38
N LEU A 7 9.48 18.73 8.64
CA LEU A 7 9.00 18.64 7.27
C LEU A 7 7.80 17.68 7.25
N PHE A 8 6.65 18.21 6.84
CA PHE A 8 5.44 17.41 6.61
C PHE A 8 5.30 17.13 5.11
N ILE A 9 5.13 15.87 4.76
CA ILE A 9 4.94 15.44 3.38
C ILE A 9 3.65 14.62 3.33
N GLY A 10 2.73 14.96 2.43
CA GLY A 10 1.46 14.26 2.30
C GLY A 10 0.58 14.79 1.20
N ASP A 11 -0.59 14.20 1.05
CA ASP A 11 -1.62 14.60 0.10
C ASP A 11 -2.99 14.63 0.81
N LEU A 12 -3.56 15.82 0.96
CA LEU A 12 -4.84 16.02 1.64
C LEU A 12 -6.05 15.51 0.85
N TYR A 13 -5.88 15.17 -0.41
CA TYR A 13 -6.92 14.57 -1.26
C TYR A 13 -6.89 13.03 -1.26
N GLN A 14 -5.94 12.43 -0.54
CA GLN A 14 -5.90 10.99 -0.31
C GLN A 14 -6.68 10.61 0.95
N LEU A 15 -6.53 9.37 1.41
CA LEU A 15 -7.25 8.86 2.57
C LEU A 15 -7.01 9.73 3.82
N SER A 16 -8.08 10.02 4.55
CA SER A 16 -8.00 10.76 5.81
C SER A 16 -7.20 10.00 6.86
N PRO A 17 -6.61 10.71 7.85
CA PRO A 17 -5.95 10.06 8.97
C PRO A 17 -6.88 9.10 9.71
N VAL A 18 -6.38 7.91 10.05
CA VAL A 18 -7.11 6.94 10.85
C VAL A 18 -6.81 7.22 12.32
N ALA A 19 -7.76 7.83 13.02
CA ALA A 19 -7.71 7.95 14.48
C ALA A 19 -8.55 6.81 15.08
N ARG A 20 -7.95 6.03 15.99
CA ARG A 20 -8.70 5.02 16.74
C ARG A 20 -9.64 5.74 17.70
N GLU A 21 -10.84 5.20 17.89
CA GLU A 21 -11.87 5.84 18.71
C GLU A 21 -11.39 6.03 20.16
N ASP A 22 -10.68 5.05 20.70
CA ASP A 22 -10.10 5.13 22.04
C ASP A 22 -9.11 6.29 22.16
N ASP A 23 -8.18 6.42 21.22
CA ASP A 23 -7.20 7.51 21.21
C ASP A 23 -7.88 8.86 20.99
N TRP A 24 -8.88 8.89 20.08
CA TRP A 24 -9.60 10.11 19.75
C TRP A 24 -10.46 10.63 20.93
N ASN A 25 -10.99 9.76 21.75
CA ASN A 25 -11.75 10.16 22.96
C ASN A 25 -10.88 10.97 23.94
N TYR A 26 -9.58 10.69 24.04
CA TYR A 26 -8.64 11.48 24.82
C TYR A 26 -8.28 12.82 24.16
N LEU A 27 -8.23 12.87 22.84
CA LEU A 27 -7.77 14.04 22.07
C LEU A 27 -8.89 15.02 21.73
N ARG A 28 -10.12 14.54 21.58
CA ARG A 28 -11.31 15.35 21.23
C ARG A 28 -11.54 16.61 22.08
N PRO A 29 -11.27 16.63 23.39
CA PRO A 29 -11.40 17.86 24.18
C PRO A 29 -10.41 18.97 23.80
N PHE A 30 -9.29 18.61 23.15
CA PHE A 30 -8.17 19.50 22.85
C PHE A 30 -8.04 19.87 21.38
N TYR A 31 -8.54 19.03 20.47
CA TYR A 31 -8.37 19.15 19.02
C TYR A 31 -9.70 19.06 18.29
N ARG A 32 -9.85 19.86 17.23
CA ARG A 32 -11.09 19.90 16.42
C ARG A 32 -11.24 18.71 15.50
N GLY A 33 -10.15 18.03 15.17
CA GLY A 33 -10.14 16.87 14.28
C GLY A 33 -8.76 16.22 14.17
N PRO A 34 -8.66 15.08 13.49
CA PRO A 34 -7.46 14.25 13.43
C PRO A 34 -6.41 14.74 12.40
N TYR A 35 -6.69 15.81 11.67
CA TYR A 35 -5.77 16.31 10.66
C TYR A 35 -4.63 17.10 11.29
N PHE A 36 -3.41 16.95 10.76
CA PHE A 36 -2.22 17.62 11.30
C PHE A 36 -2.37 19.15 11.38
N PHE A 37 -3.03 19.76 10.39
CA PHE A 37 -3.25 21.21 10.35
C PHE A 37 -4.25 21.72 11.39
N GLN A 38 -4.93 20.82 12.13
CA GLN A 38 -5.79 21.15 13.25
C GLN A 38 -5.06 21.12 14.60
N ALA A 39 -3.75 20.81 14.59
CA ALA A 39 -2.93 20.87 15.79
C ALA A 39 -2.80 22.32 16.29
N ASN A 40 -2.88 22.51 17.61
CA ASN A 40 -2.88 23.83 18.24
C ASN A 40 -1.64 24.66 17.91
N VAL A 41 -0.49 24.02 17.66
CA VAL A 41 0.75 24.70 17.29
C VAL A 41 0.61 25.55 16.02
N PHE A 42 -0.28 25.18 15.10
CA PHE A 42 -0.53 25.96 13.87
C PHE A 42 -1.37 27.24 14.10
N GLN A 43 -1.87 27.46 15.31
CA GLN A 43 -2.43 28.75 15.70
C GLN A 43 -1.33 29.78 16.02
N GLU A 44 -0.14 29.30 16.37
CA GLU A 44 1.01 30.13 16.76
C GLU A 44 2.05 30.23 15.62
N ILE A 45 2.15 29.21 14.80
CA ILE A 45 3.16 29.09 13.73
C ILE A 45 2.48 28.89 12.38
N THR A 46 2.81 29.72 11.41
CA THR A 46 2.39 29.51 10.02
C THR A 46 3.48 28.72 9.28
N PRO A 47 3.22 27.48 8.88
CA PRO A 47 4.19 26.69 8.12
C PRO A 47 4.37 27.25 6.70
N LEU A 48 5.56 27.04 6.13
CA LEU A 48 5.78 27.26 4.70
C LEU A 48 5.11 26.13 3.92
N TYR A 49 4.19 26.49 3.02
CA TYR A 49 3.54 25.54 2.11
C TYR A 49 4.26 25.49 0.78
N ILE A 50 4.56 24.28 0.33
CA ILE A 50 5.09 24.01 -0.99
C ILE A 50 4.16 22.98 -1.65
N GLU A 51 3.49 23.38 -2.72
CA GLU A 51 2.68 22.49 -3.53
C GLU A 51 3.50 21.96 -4.69
N LEU A 52 3.52 20.61 -4.85
CA LEU A 52 4.18 19.96 -5.98
C LEU A 52 3.15 19.78 -7.10
N ASP A 53 3.41 20.36 -8.25
CA ASP A 53 2.49 20.41 -9.39
C ASP A 53 2.89 19.47 -10.55
N HIS A 54 4.13 18.96 -10.53
CA HIS A 54 4.63 18.10 -11.59
C HIS A 54 4.33 16.62 -11.32
N VAL A 55 3.66 15.96 -12.29
CA VAL A 55 3.33 14.54 -12.21
C VAL A 55 4.39 13.69 -12.92
N PHE A 56 5.17 12.93 -12.18
CA PHE A 56 6.18 12.01 -12.72
C PHE A 56 5.66 10.59 -12.97
N ARG A 57 4.60 10.18 -12.27
CA ARG A 57 4.08 8.80 -12.32
C ARG A 57 3.37 8.48 -13.62
N GLN A 58 2.71 9.46 -14.23
CA GLN A 58 1.88 9.31 -15.41
C GLN A 58 2.40 10.20 -16.54
N THR A 59 2.43 9.67 -17.76
CA THR A 59 2.84 10.40 -18.97
C THR A 59 1.67 10.75 -19.88
N ASN A 60 0.54 10.04 -19.75
CA ASN A 60 -0.66 10.31 -20.54
C ASN A 60 -1.35 11.58 -20.04
N ARG A 61 -1.25 12.65 -20.82
CA ARG A 61 -1.79 13.97 -20.47
C ARG A 61 -3.30 13.95 -20.22
N GLN A 62 -4.06 13.30 -21.09
CA GLN A 62 -5.52 13.20 -20.95
C GLN A 62 -5.91 12.52 -19.63
N PHE A 63 -5.17 11.49 -19.22
CA PHE A 63 -5.41 10.80 -17.96
C PHE A 63 -5.04 11.66 -16.76
N ILE A 64 -3.93 12.42 -16.83
CA ILE A 64 -3.54 13.37 -15.79
C ILE A 64 -4.61 14.44 -15.60
N ASP A 65 -5.09 15.04 -16.69
CA ASP A 65 -6.11 16.08 -16.66
C ASP A 65 -7.42 15.56 -16.06
N LEU A 66 -7.86 14.36 -16.46
CA LEU A 66 -9.02 13.68 -15.87
C LEU A 66 -8.86 13.46 -14.36
N LEU A 67 -7.70 12.97 -13.91
CA LEU A 67 -7.44 12.76 -12.48
C LEU A 67 -7.46 14.08 -11.69
N ASN A 68 -6.94 15.17 -12.26
CA ASN A 68 -6.99 16.48 -11.66
C ASN A 68 -8.42 17.04 -11.58
N GLU A 69 -9.25 16.82 -12.59
CA GLU A 69 -10.68 17.18 -12.53
C GLU A 69 -11.40 16.42 -11.41
N VAL A 70 -11.14 15.11 -11.26
CA VAL A 70 -11.68 14.29 -10.15
C VAL A 70 -11.19 14.82 -8.80
N ARG A 71 -9.88 15.07 -8.66
CA ARG A 71 -9.25 15.57 -7.45
C ARG A 71 -9.88 16.89 -7.00
N ASN A 72 -10.11 17.80 -7.93
CA ASN A 72 -10.65 19.12 -7.65
C ASN A 72 -12.20 19.14 -7.58
N ASN A 73 -12.86 17.98 -7.69
CA ASN A 73 -14.31 17.84 -7.74
C ASN A 73 -14.97 18.72 -8.84
N HIS A 74 -14.33 18.78 -10.01
CA HIS A 74 -14.75 19.58 -11.17
C HIS A 74 -14.75 18.74 -12.44
N LEU A 75 -15.40 17.57 -12.37
CA LEU A 75 -15.43 16.62 -13.47
C LEU A 75 -16.29 17.13 -14.62
N SER A 76 -15.69 17.38 -15.78
CA SER A 76 -16.38 17.77 -17.00
C SER A 76 -17.23 16.61 -17.57
N PRO A 77 -18.30 16.92 -18.35
CA PRO A 77 -19.08 15.87 -19.02
C PRO A 77 -18.23 14.97 -19.95
N ALA A 78 -17.22 15.53 -20.60
CA ALA A 78 -16.30 14.80 -21.46
C ALA A 78 -15.42 13.83 -20.66
N SER A 79 -14.85 14.28 -19.54
CA SER A 79 -14.06 13.46 -18.64
C SER A 79 -14.90 12.38 -17.96
N LEU A 80 -16.14 12.70 -17.59
CA LEU A 80 -17.09 11.72 -17.07
C LEU A 80 -17.42 10.62 -18.12
N ALA A 81 -17.66 11.01 -19.37
CA ALA A 81 -17.89 10.05 -20.45
C ALA A 81 -16.67 9.16 -20.69
N LEU A 82 -15.46 9.73 -20.67
CA LEU A 82 -14.20 8.99 -20.78
C LEU A 82 -14.04 7.99 -19.63
N LEU A 83 -14.30 8.41 -18.40
CA LEU A 83 -14.24 7.54 -17.23
C LEU A 83 -15.24 6.38 -17.34
N ASN A 84 -16.49 6.69 -17.70
CA ASN A 84 -17.53 5.70 -17.88
C ASN A 84 -17.25 4.73 -19.04
N SER A 85 -16.51 5.13 -20.05
CA SER A 85 -16.09 4.24 -21.14
C SER A 85 -15.16 3.10 -20.67
N ARG A 86 -14.57 3.25 -19.49
CA ARG A 86 -13.73 2.22 -18.83
C ARG A 86 -14.53 1.28 -17.94
N TYR A 87 -15.82 1.52 -17.75
CA TYR A 87 -16.69 0.63 -17.00
C TYR A 87 -16.97 -0.63 -17.81
N MET A 88 -16.37 -1.74 -17.40
CA MET A 88 -16.45 -3.05 -18.04
C MET A 88 -16.80 -4.11 -16.98
N PRO A 89 -18.07 -4.25 -16.58
CA PRO A 89 -18.48 -5.13 -15.48
C PRO A 89 -18.15 -6.61 -15.71
N ASP A 90 -18.14 -7.04 -16.96
CA ASP A 90 -17.88 -8.42 -17.36
C ASP A 90 -16.42 -8.65 -17.79
N TRP A 91 -15.55 -7.64 -17.61
CA TRP A 91 -14.16 -7.77 -17.98
C TRP A 91 -13.47 -8.88 -17.18
N LYS A 92 -12.74 -9.72 -17.89
CA LYS A 92 -11.90 -10.76 -17.30
C LYS A 92 -10.51 -10.69 -17.92
N PRO A 93 -9.44 -10.88 -17.12
CA PRO A 93 -8.10 -10.93 -17.65
C PRO A 93 -7.94 -12.08 -18.63
N ARG A 94 -7.27 -11.83 -19.75
CA ARG A 94 -6.95 -12.85 -20.74
C ARG A 94 -5.59 -13.46 -20.43
N LYS A 95 -5.42 -14.72 -20.79
CA LYS A 95 -4.12 -15.40 -20.65
C LYS A 95 -3.08 -14.68 -21.52
N GLY A 96 -1.97 -14.26 -20.90
CA GLY A 96 -0.90 -13.53 -21.58
C GLY A 96 -1.04 -11.99 -21.58
N GLU A 97 -2.09 -11.45 -20.98
CA GLU A 97 -2.20 -10.00 -20.77
C GLU A 97 -1.18 -9.50 -19.71
N PRO A 98 -0.79 -8.21 -19.81
CA PRO A 98 0.09 -7.59 -18.83
C PRO A 98 -0.42 -7.76 -17.39
N PHE A 99 0.48 -7.59 -16.45
CA PHE A 99 0.17 -7.63 -15.03
C PHE A 99 -0.92 -6.60 -14.68
N HIS A 100 -2.03 -7.04 -14.09
CA HIS A 100 -3.09 -6.15 -13.62
C HIS A 100 -3.33 -6.39 -12.12
N ILE A 101 -3.77 -5.34 -11.44
CA ILE A 101 -4.10 -5.35 -10.02
C ILE A 101 -5.57 -5.04 -9.86
N VAL A 102 -6.25 -5.75 -8.97
CA VAL A 102 -7.61 -5.44 -8.56
C VAL A 102 -7.56 -4.60 -7.28
N LEU A 103 -8.12 -3.39 -7.34
CA LEU A 103 -8.28 -2.54 -6.17
C LEU A 103 -9.71 -2.68 -5.62
N SER A 104 -9.83 -2.77 -4.31
CA SER A 104 -11.12 -2.84 -3.62
C SER A 104 -11.08 -2.03 -2.32
N THR A 105 -12.22 -1.51 -1.92
CA THR A 105 -12.42 -0.82 -0.64
C THR A 105 -12.60 -1.79 0.54
N HIS A 106 -12.71 -3.10 0.29
CA HIS A 106 -12.99 -4.11 1.29
C HIS A 106 -11.99 -5.27 1.19
N ASN A 107 -11.23 -5.52 2.26
CA ASN A 107 -10.25 -6.61 2.34
C ASN A 107 -10.88 -7.97 2.05
N ARG A 108 -12.03 -8.28 2.66
CA ARG A 108 -12.75 -9.56 2.43
C ARG A 108 -12.98 -9.89 0.95
N LYS A 109 -13.24 -8.85 0.12
CA LYS A 109 -13.41 -9.05 -1.32
C LYS A 109 -12.08 -9.36 -2.01
N VAL A 110 -11.01 -8.70 -1.58
CA VAL A 110 -9.65 -8.93 -2.07
C VAL A 110 -9.21 -10.36 -1.72
N ASP A 111 -9.40 -10.78 -0.48
CA ASP A 111 -9.03 -12.11 0.02
C ASP A 111 -9.75 -13.21 -0.77
N ALA A 112 -11.05 -13.06 -1.01
CA ALA A 112 -11.83 -14.00 -1.81
C ALA A 112 -11.37 -14.09 -3.26
N ILE A 113 -10.95 -12.96 -3.88
CA ILE A 113 -10.39 -12.94 -5.24
C ILE A 113 -9.04 -13.64 -5.24
N ASN A 114 -8.15 -13.28 -4.32
CA ASN A 114 -6.80 -13.84 -4.24
C ASN A 114 -6.83 -15.35 -3.98
N ALA A 115 -7.66 -15.82 -3.05
CA ALA A 115 -7.84 -17.24 -2.77
C ALA A 115 -8.29 -18.02 -4.01
N ARG A 116 -9.30 -17.51 -4.72
CA ARG A 116 -9.80 -18.13 -5.96
C ARG A 116 -8.72 -18.18 -7.04
N GLU A 117 -7.97 -17.10 -7.25
CA GLU A 117 -6.91 -17.06 -8.26
C GLU A 117 -5.74 -18.00 -7.88
N LEU A 118 -5.41 -18.10 -6.60
CA LEU A 118 -4.42 -19.05 -6.10
C LEU A 118 -4.87 -20.49 -6.30
N ASP A 119 -6.14 -20.80 -6.07
CA ASP A 119 -6.70 -22.15 -6.27
C ASP A 119 -6.68 -22.57 -7.75
N ASN A 120 -6.86 -21.63 -8.66
CA ASN A 120 -6.79 -21.86 -10.11
C ASN A 120 -5.37 -22.20 -10.60
N LEU A 121 -4.33 -21.87 -9.83
CA LEU A 121 -2.96 -22.24 -10.17
C LEU A 121 -2.73 -23.73 -9.93
N ARG A 122 -2.05 -24.36 -10.91
CA ARG A 122 -1.61 -25.76 -10.80
C ARG A 122 -0.32 -25.82 -9.99
N GLY A 123 -0.07 -26.95 -9.35
CA GLY A 123 1.18 -27.21 -8.63
C GLY A 123 0.98 -27.39 -7.13
N LYS A 124 2.10 -27.57 -6.46
CA LYS A 124 2.14 -27.81 -5.02
C LYS A 124 1.89 -26.50 -4.27
N THR A 125 1.09 -26.59 -3.22
CA THR A 125 0.87 -25.48 -2.28
C THR A 125 1.96 -25.49 -1.22
N PHE A 126 2.55 -24.31 -0.96
CA PHE A 126 3.49 -24.08 0.12
C PHE A 126 2.84 -23.13 1.13
N THR A 127 3.00 -23.46 2.41
CA THR A 127 2.44 -22.68 3.51
C THR A 127 3.56 -22.28 4.45
N TYR A 128 3.64 -21.00 4.75
CA TYR A 128 4.61 -20.40 5.65
C TYR A 128 3.85 -19.83 6.85
N HIS A 129 4.40 -20.00 8.04
CA HIS A 129 3.80 -19.52 9.28
C HIS A 129 4.68 -18.44 9.90
N ALA A 130 4.08 -17.36 10.35
CA ALA A 130 4.77 -16.34 11.12
C ALA A 130 5.10 -16.85 12.53
N ASP A 131 6.26 -16.48 13.06
CA ASP A 131 6.63 -16.68 14.46
C ASP A 131 6.29 -15.41 15.25
N VAL A 132 5.12 -15.39 15.89
CA VAL A 132 4.64 -14.21 16.64
C VAL A 132 5.10 -14.28 18.08
N LYS A 133 5.84 -13.26 18.54
CA LYS A 133 6.35 -13.14 19.91
C LYS A 133 5.77 -11.92 20.62
N GLY A 134 5.47 -12.08 21.91
CA GLY A 134 4.93 -11.01 22.75
C GLY A 134 3.48 -10.64 22.39
N THR A 135 3.12 -9.37 22.58
CA THR A 135 1.78 -8.86 22.30
C THR A 135 1.77 -8.13 20.95
N PHE A 136 1.35 -8.84 19.92
CA PHE A 136 1.18 -8.27 18.58
C PHE A 136 -0.27 -8.52 18.14
N PRO A 137 -1.15 -7.51 18.14
CA PRO A 137 -2.53 -7.68 17.73
C PRO A 137 -2.64 -8.10 16.26
N GLU A 138 -3.45 -9.09 15.96
CA GLU A 138 -3.67 -9.61 14.59
C GLU A 138 -4.08 -8.51 13.60
N SER A 139 -4.89 -7.54 14.06
CA SER A 139 -5.28 -6.37 13.24
C SER A 139 -4.12 -5.46 12.80
N GLN A 140 -2.92 -5.69 13.31
CA GLN A 140 -1.69 -4.94 12.98
C GLN A 140 -0.67 -5.80 12.25
N TYR A 141 -1.01 -7.03 11.90
CA TYR A 141 -0.11 -7.87 11.12
C TYR A 141 0.11 -7.25 9.74
N PRO A 142 1.36 -7.17 9.29
CA PRO A 142 1.68 -6.64 7.95
C PRO A 142 1.24 -7.58 6.82
N ALA A 143 1.18 -8.88 7.11
CA ALA A 143 0.71 -9.94 6.23
C ALA A 143 -0.04 -10.98 7.07
N ASP A 144 -0.72 -11.90 6.43
CA ASP A 144 -1.39 -13.01 7.10
C ASP A 144 -0.39 -13.86 7.90
N GLU A 145 -0.78 -14.30 9.09
CA GLU A 145 0.01 -15.21 9.93
C GLU A 145 0.35 -16.50 9.20
N THR A 146 -0.54 -16.92 8.33
CA THR A 146 -0.37 -18.09 7.46
C THR A 146 -0.38 -17.66 6.00
N LEU A 147 0.81 -17.57 5.42
CA LEU A 147 0.99 -17.22 4.01
C LEU A 147 1.00 -18.47 3.14
N THR A 148 0.05 -18.57 2.22
CA THR A 148 -0.06 -19.70 1.28
C THR A 148 0.26 -19.25 -0.13
N LEU A 149 1.19 -19.94 -0.80
CA LEU A 149 1.66 -19.62 -2.13
C LEU A 149 1.74 -20.87 -3.03
N LYS A 150 1.72 -20.63 -4.34
CA LYS A 150 2.03 -21.59 -5.41
C LYS A 150 2.97 -20.94 -6.42
N GLU A 151 3.74 -21.74 -7.15
CA GLU A 151 4.46 -21.23 -8.31
C GLU A 151 3.49 -20.64 -9.33
N GLY A 152 3.84 -19.50 -9.91
CA GLY A 152 2.97 -18.71 -10.77
C GLY A 152 2.07 -17.71 -10.03
N ALA A 153 2.05 -17.69 -8.70
CA ALA A 153 1.31 -16.69 -7.94
C ALA A 153 1.87 -15.29 -8.20
N ARG A 154 0.97 -14.35 -8.45
CA ARG A 154 1.31 -12.93 -8.54
C ARG A 154 1.36 -12.33 -7.15
N VAL A 155 2.44 -11.66 -6.85
CA VAL A 155 2.72 -11.10 -5.51
C VAL A 155 3.13 -9.64 -5.58
N MET A 156 2.97 -8.96 -4.47
CA MET A 156 3.45 -7.59 -4.27
C MET A 156 4.29 -7.56 -3.00
N PHE A 157 5.45 -6.93 -3.07
CA PHE A 157 6.25 -6.68 -1.88
C PHE A 157 5.58 -5.63 -1.01
N ILE A 158 5.41 -5.91 0.27
CA ILE A 158 4.78 -5.01 1.25
C ILE A 158 5.80 -4.25 2.11
N ARG A 159 7.07 -4.37 1.80
CA ARG A 159 8.18 -3.70 2.45
C ARG A 159 9.28 -3.43 1.42
N SER A 160 10.07 -2.38 1.66
CA SER A 160 11.29 -2.14 0.89
C SER A 160 12.43 -2.97 1.46
N ASP A 161 13.32 -3.46 0.59
CA ASP A 161 14.51 -4.19 0.94
C ASP A 161 15.43 -3.35 1.83
N SER A 162 15.67 -3.83 3.05
CA SER A 162 16.54 -3.19 4.02
C SER A 162 18.04 -3.50 3.80
N SER A 163 18.33 -4.47 2.92
CA SER A 163 19.72 -4.85 2.58
C SER A 163 20.44 -3.76 1.77
N PRO A 164 21.76 -3.79 1.70
CA PRO A 164 22.51 -2.88 0.83
C PRO A 164 22.17 -3.01 -0.65
N ALA A 165 21.69 -4.17 -1.08
CA ALA A 165 21.39 -4.46 -2.48
C ALA A 165 20.15 -3.72 -3.01
N LYS A 166 19.18 -3.34 -2.13
CA LYS A 166 17.95 -2.58 -2.48
C LYS A 166 17.21 -3.16 -3.68
N GLN A 167 17.07 -4.48 -3.74
CA GLN A 167 16.51 -5.20 -4.90
C GLN A 167 15.03 -4.95 -5.09
N TYR A 168 14.27 -4.65 -4.02
CA TYR A 168 12.84 -4.41 -4.11
C TYR A 168 12.38 -3.25 -3.20
N TYR A 169 11.24 -2.72 -3.52
CA TYR A 169 10.58 -1.65 -2.75
C TYR A 169 9.13 -2.04 -2.46
N ASN A 170 8.54 -1.39 -1.48
CA ASN A 170 7.11 -1.57 -1.15
C ASN A 170 6.23 -1.22 -2.36
N GLY A 171 5.43 -2.18 -2.81
CA GLY A 171 4.59 -2.07 -4.00
C GLY A 171 5.20 -2.68 -5.27
N LYS A 172 6.46 -3.17 -5.25
CA LYS A 172 7.03 -3.88 -6.40
C LYS A 172 6.27 -5.18 -6.64
N LEU A 173 5.92 -5.42 -7.92
CA LEU A 173 5.15 -6.57 -8.34
C LEU A 173 6.06 -7.65 -8.90
N GLY A 174 5.65 -8.91 -8.75
CA GLY A 174 6.37 -10.04 -9.31
C GLY A 174 5.54 -11.31 -9.39
N VAL A 175 6.15 -12.34 -9.93
CA VAL A 175 5.58 -13.69 -10.04
C VAL A 175 6.48 -14.67 -9.31
N VAL A 176 5.90 -15.51 -8.49
CA VAL A 176 6.63 -16.58 -7.79
C VAL A 176 7.07 -17.61 -8.80
N VAL A 177 8.37 -17.86 -8.90
CA VAL A 177 8.96 -18.83 -9.86
C VAL A 177 9.54 -20.05 -9.17
N SER A 178 9.84 -19.98 -7.89
CA SER A 178 10.28 -21.12 -7.07
C SER A 178 9.91 -20.94 -5.62
N LEU A 179 9.55 -22.02 -4.97
CA LEU A 179 9.18 -22.09 -3.55
C LEU A 179 9.91 -23.24 -2.88
N ASP A 180 10.61 -22.95 -1.79
CA ASP A 180 11.19 -23.92 -0.89
C ASP A 180 10.84 -23.55 0.55
N LYS A 181 11.26 -24.36 1.52
CA LYS A 181 10.96 -24.15 2.94
C LYS A 181 11.45 -22.79 3.47
N ASP A 182 12.65 -22.40 3.06
CA ASP A 182 13.36 -21.23 3.61
C ASP A 182 13.62 -20.11 2.58
N GLU A 183 13.25 -20.32 1.30
CA GLU A 183 13.51 -19.37 0.23
C GLU A 183 12.33 -19.30 -0.75
N ILE A 184 11.95 -18.10 -1.11
CA ILE A 184 10.98 -17.83 -2.18
C ILE A 184 11.71 -17.04 -3.26
N VAL A 185 11.63 -17.48 -4.51
CA VAL A 185 12.19 -16.75 -5.65
C VAL A 185 11.05 -16.06 -6.41
N VAL A 186 11.13 -14.75 -6.52
CA VAL A 186 10.16 -13.92 -7.22
C VAL A 186 10.82 -13.30 -8.45
N GLU A 187 10.19 -13.47 -9.59
CA GLU A 187 10.59 -12.83 -10.84
C GLU A 187 9.87 -11.49 -10.98
N CYS A 188 10.64 -10.41 -11.16
CA CYS A 188 10.15 -9.04 -11.24
C CYS A 188 10.66 -8.36 -12.52
N GLU A 189 9.97 -7.31 -12.95
CA GLU A 189 10.48 -6.40 -13.96
C GLU A 189 11.47 -5.42 -13.33
N GLY A 190 12.67 -5.36 -13.87
CA GLY A 190 13.73 -4.41 -13.50
C GLY A 190 13.47 -3.01 -14.06
N GLN A 191 14.29 -2.04 -13.62
CA GLN A 191 14.14 -0.64 -14.04
C GLN A 191 14.42 -0.43 -15.55
N ASP A 192 15.20 -1.29 -16.15
CA ASP A 192 15.54 -1.30 -17.58
C ASP A 192 14.57 -2.13 -18.43
N GLY A 193 13.50 -2.67 -17.83
CA GLY A 193 12.57 -3.60 -18.47
C GLY A 193 13.09 -5.03 -18.58
N ALA A 194 14.30 -5.32 -18.10
CA ALA A 194 14.80 -6.68 -18.02
C ALA A 194 14.12 -7.44 -16.87
N THR A 195 14.04 -8.76 -17.01
CA THR A 195 13.52 -9.62 -15.93
C THR A 195 14.62 -9.94 -14.95
N GLU A 196 14.35 -9.73 -13.67
CA GLU A 196 15.26 -10.07 -12.58
C GLU A 196 14.63 -11.07 -11.59
N LYS A 197 15.44 -11.95 -11.01
CA LYS A 197 15.00 -12.90 -9.98
C LYS A 197 15.51 -12.46 -8.63
N ILE A 198 14.58 -12.26 -7.71
CA ILE A 198 14.83 -11.81 -6.35
C ILE A 198 14.59 -12.96 -5.39
N LYS A 199 15.60 -13.27 -4.57
CA LYS A 199 15.48 -14.22 -3.46
C LYS A 199 14.89 -13.52 -2.25
N VAL A 200 13.78 -14.02 -1.76
CA VAL A 200 13.05 -13.46 -0.62
C VAL A 200 13.19 -14.41 0.57
N HIS A 201 13.61 -13.86 1.69
CA HIS A 201 13.74 -14.54 2.96
C HIS A 201 12.71 -14.01 3.97
N SER A 202 12.61 -14.67 5.12
CA SER A 202 11.77 -14.20 6.21
C SER A 202 12.25 -12.84 6.73
N GLU A 203 11.31 -11.95 7.03
CA GLU A 203 11.55 -10.62 7.56
C GLU A 203 10.90 -10.46 8.93
N THR A 204 11.44 -9.56 9.75
CA THR A 204 10.92 -9.28 11.08
C THR A 204 10.25 -7.91 11.13
N TRP A 205 9.04 -7.87 11.69
CA TRP A 205 8.34 -6.63 12.01
C TRP A 205 8.22 -6.48 13.53
N GLU A 206 8.34 -5.25 14.01
CA GLU A 206 8.23 -4.92 15.42
C GLU A 206 7.03 -3.99 15.64
N ASN A 207 6.22 -4.31 16.66
CA ASN A 207 5.15 -3.43 17.13
C ASN A 207 5.61 -2.70 18.39
N ILE A 208 6.07 -1.46 18.23
CA ILE A 208 6.56 -0.63 19.34
C ILE A 208 5.38 0.12 19.96
N ARG A 209 5.19 -0.04 21.27
CA ARG A 209 4.22 0.73 22.06
C ARG A 209 4.94 1.63 23.07
N TYR A 210 4.58 2.88 23.06
CA TYR A 210 4.99 3.81 24.10
C TYR A 210 3.99 3.74 25.26
N VAL A 211 4.48 3.49 26.46
CA VAL A 211 3.67 3.46 27.69
C VAL A 211 4.20 4.51 28.65
N THR A 212 3.28 5.25 29.29
CA THR A 212 3.63 6.15 30.40
C THR A 212 3.92 5.29 31.64
N LYS A 213 5.15 5.35 32.15
CA LYS A 213 5.42 4.88 33.52
C LYS A 213 4.91 5.93 34.48
N ASN A 214 3.85 5.63 35.22
CA ASN A 214 3.51 6.39 36.41
C ASN A 214 4.63 6.13 37.43
N ASN A 215 5.40 7.15 37.76
CA ASN A 215 6.31 7.14 38.89
C ASN A 215 5.52 7.31 40.15
#